data_1749af0f0e473de9be3ff2a1bf885fcb
#
_entry.id   1749af0f0e473de9be3ff2a1bf885fcb
#
_cell.length_a   1.000
_cell.length_b   1.000
_cell.length_c   1.000
_cell.angle_alpha   90.00
_cell.angle_beta   90.00
_cell.angle_gamma   90.00
#
_symmetry.space_group_name_H-M   'P 1'
#
loop_
_entity.id
_entity.type
_entity.pdbx_description
1 polymer ?
#
loop_
_entity_poly.entity_id
_entity_poly.type
_entity_poly.pdbx_seq_one_letter_code
_entity_poly.pdbx_strand_id
1 'polypeptide(L)'
;DDDLIDHPVEMGRPKVISFVVAGIVHDMVFTGVLPNIDFERIAADTAKICEAQIRLFEPESNTPPFGDHGARYVFLTTVTGNDYGGLEHRNSTALICSRKSLPIIGQNEQSKEYREFLGLVSHEYFHSWNIKRIKPAVFAPYRLDRATPTSLLWIFEGFTSYYDDLMLLRSGLISEQQYFDLVAETISRVNNDSGRIKQSVAESSFDAWTKFYQQDENARNQIVSYYTKGSLVALCLDLFIRQKTEHEKSLDDVMRYLWTHFGKNFYLGSQLGLREADVPEVLHQATGISQDELLNFLERYVYGTKKLPLKALLEAEGLKLTTLTKKSNTPVSLDIRTANREGQCVIQSVMQHGAAHQGGLSAGDVLVAIDGLRVNASNLEELLSRYQSKQKALVHVFRRDELRSFTVEFNTPLYAEFQLQPKKDRLATMAPTNEVEDTSEQMPSQVESEQ
;
A
#
# COMPACT_ATOMS: atom_id res chain seq x y z
N ASP A 1 7.68 -27.66 12.58
CA ASP A 1 6.28 -27.41 12.19
C ASP A 1 6.15 -26.05 11.47
N ASP A 2 6.80 -24.99 11.97
CA ASP A 2 6.73 -23.64 11.38
C ASP A 2 7.18 -23.62 9.91
N ASP A 3 8.28 -24.32 9.58
CA ASP A 3 8.79 -24.39 8.20
C ASP A 3 7.80 -25.06 7.24
N LEU A 4 7.09 -26.11 7.68
CA LEU A 4 6.11 -26.79 6.83
C LEU A 4 4.87 -25.91 6.56
N ILE A 5 4.44 -25.15 7.56
CA ILE A 5 3.27 -24.28 7.47
C ILE A 5 3.62 -23.03 6.63
N ASP A 6 4.86 -22.55 6.71
CA ASP A 6 5.32 -21.36 6.00
C ASP A 6 5.67 -21.60 4.52
N HIS A 7 5.52 -22.80 3.98
CA HIS A 7 5.90 -23.08 2.59
C HIS A 7 4.69 -23.51 1.76
N PRO A 8 4.15 -22.62 0.90
CA PRO A 8 3.07 -22.97 -0.02
C PRO A 8 3.56 -23.94 -1.10
N VAL A 9 2.68 -24.78 -1.59
CA VAL A 9 2.98 -25.81 -2.60
C VAL A 9 2.06 -25.62 -3.81
N GLU A 10 2.65 -25.42 -4.98
CA GLU A 10 1.93 -25.43 -6.27
C GLU A 10 2.06 -26.82 -6.92
N MET A 11 0.93 -27.40 -7.32
CA MET A 11 0.87 -28.68 -8.01
C MET A 11 0.20 -28.55 -9.37
N GLY A 12 0.92 -28.91 -10.43
CA GLY A 12 0.37 -28.81 -11.78
C GLY A 12 1.44 -28.69 -12.87
N ARG A 13 1.10 -27.93 -13.90
CA ARG A 13 2.02 -27.57 -15.00
C ARG A 13 2.09 -26.06 -15.14
N PRO A 14 2.59 -25.35 -14.15
CA PRO A 14 2.71 -23.91 -14.22
C PRO A 14 3.74 -23.47 -15.25
N LYS A 15 3.67 -22.21 -15.68
CA LYS A 15 4.75 -21.55 -16.39
C LYS A 15 5.78 -21.09 -15.37
N VAL A 16 7.02 -21.50 -15.53
CA VAL A 16 8.14 -21.08 -14.66
C VAL A 16 9.11 -20.24 -15.47
N ILE A 17 9.54 -19.13 -14.89
CA ILE A 17 10.65 -18.30 -15.36
C ILE A 17 11.60 -18.08 -14.18
N SER A 18 12.90 -17.94 -14.48
CA SER A 18 13.92 -17.80 -13.45
C SER A 18 14.88 -16.66 -13.79
N PHE A 19 15.35 -15.95 -12.77
CA PHE A 19 16.39 -14.95 -12.88
C PHE A 19 17.30 -15.01 -11.64
N VAL A 20 18.43 -14.33 -11.68
CA VAL A 20 19.40 -14.31 -10.58
C VAL A 20 19.62 -12.87 -10.11
N VAL A 21 19.51 -12.63 -8.80
CA VAL A 21 19.86 -11.35 -8.17
C VAL A 21 20.75 -11.65 -6.96
N ALA A 22 21.87 -10.93 -6.88
CA ALA A 22 22.84 -11.06 -5.77
C ALA A 22 23.24 -12.54 -5.50
N GLY A 23 23.41 -13.33 -6.56
CA GLY A 23 23.79 -14.73 -6.47
C GLY A 23 22.67 -15.71 -6.09
N ILE A 24 21.46 -15.22 -5.85
CA ILE A 24 20.29 -16.05 -5.48
C ILE A 24 19.39 -16.26 -6.70
N VAL A 25 18.96 -17.49 -6.91
CA VAL A 25 17.97 -17.85 -7.93
C VAL A 25 16.57 -17.42 -7.44
N HIS A 26 15.87 -16.67 -8.28
CA HIS A 26 14.47 -16.30 -8.07
C HIS A 26 13.62 -16.98 -9.14
N ASP A 27 12.63 -17.74 -8.72
CA ASP A 27 11.67 -18.37 -9.62
C ASP A 27 10.32 -17.67 -9.51
N MET A 28 9.74 -17.34 -10.67
CA MET A 28 8.35 -16.91 -10.76
C MET A 28 7.54 -18.02 -11.42
N VAL A 29 6.56 -18.52 -10.69
CA VAL A 29 5.70 -19.65 -11.06
C VAL A 29 4.30 -19.12 -11.31
N PHE A 30 3.77 -19.31 -12.50
CA PHE A 30 2.47 -18.76 -12.91
C PHE A 30 1.48 -19.85 -13.28
N THR A 31 0.29 -19.78 -12.71
CA THR A 31 -0.87 -20.63 -13.04
C THR A 31 -2.03 -19.77 -13.54
N GLY A 32 -2.72 -20.20 -14.60
CA GLY A 32 -3.88 -19.48 -15.18
C GLY A 32 -3.53 -18.37 -16.18
N VAL A 33 -2.30 -18.35 -16.69
CA VAL A 33 -1.82 -17.34 -17.65
C VAL A 33 -2.23 -17.63 -19.10
N LEU A 34 -2.22 -16.58 -19.92
CA LEU A 34 -2.36 -16.66 -21.37
C LEU A 34 -0.99 -16.81 -22.06
N PRO A 35 -0.93 -17.37 -23.29
CA PRO A 35 0.34 -17.60 -23.99
C PRO A 35 1.09 -16.32 -24.42
N ASN A 36 0.40 -15.19 -24.50
CA ASN A 36 0.94 -13.91 -25.01
C ASN A 36 1.47 -12.98 -23.92
N ILE A 37 1.67 -13.48 -22.70
CA ILE A 37 2.26 -12.70 -21.59
C ILE A 37 3.76 -12.49 -21.84
N ASP A 38 4.23 -11.26 -21.56
CA ASP A 38 5.64 -10.87 -21.64
C ASP A 38 6.37 -11.25 -20.35
N PHE A 39 6.75 -12.51 -20.24
CA PHE A 39 7.44 -13.05 -19.07
C PHE A 39 8.88 -12.52 -18.95
N GLU A 40 9.54 -12.16 -20.04
CA GLU A 40 10.90 -11.59 -19.99
C GLU A 40 10.88 -10.22 -19.33
N ARG A 41 9.91 -9.39 -19.68
CA ARG A 41 9.68 -8.11 -19.02
C ARG A 41 9.36 -8.26 -17.52
N ILE A 42 8.48 -9.19 -17.17
CA ILE A 42 8.13 -9.45 -15.75
C ILE A 42 9.39 -9.83 -14.97
N ALA A 43 10.20 -10.75 -15.48
CA ALA A 43 11.44 -11.18 -14.84
C ALA A 43 12.43 -10.02 -14.66
N ALA A 44 12.65 -9.23 -15.72
CA ALA A 44 13.56 -8.09 -15.71
C ALA A 44 13.12 -7.00 -14.70
N ASP A 45 11.83 -6.68 -14.67
CA ASP A 45 11.29 -5.65 -13.77
C ASP A 45 11.29 -6.15 -12.32
N THR A 46 10.94 -7.41 -12.07
CA THR A 46 11.02 -8.02 -10.73
C THR A 46 12.46 -8.07 -10.21
N ALA A 47 13.43 -8.38 -11.08
CA ALA A 47 14.84 -8.40 -10.69
C ALA A 47 15.33 -7.03 -10.17
N LYS A 48 14.90 -5.93 -10.80
CA LYS A 48 15.23 -4.56 -10.34
C LYS A 48 14.64 -4.25 -8.97
N ILE A 49 13.40 -4.70 -8.70
CA ILE A 49 12.76 -4.55 -7.39
C ILE A 49 13.57 -5.29 -6.32
N CYS A 50 13.87 -6.57 -6.59
CA CYS A 50 14.64 -7.41 -5.68
C CYS A 50 16.01 -6.79 -5.36
N GLU A 51 16.73 -6.30 -6.38
CA GLU A 51 18.03 -5.66 -6.19
C GLU A 51 17.93 -4.38 -5.35
N ALA A 52 16.95 -3.52 -5.62
CA ALA A 52 16.74 -2.29 -4.87
C ALA A 52 16.47 -2.55 -3.39
N GLN A 53 15.69 -3.58 -3.07
CA GLN A 53 15.38 -3.95 -1.69
C GLN A 53 16.57 -4.60 -0.98
N ILE A 54 17.32 -5.47 -1.64
CA ILE A 54 18.54 -6.05 -1.06
C ILE A 54 19.53 -4.93 -0.70
N ARG A 55 19.75 -3.97 -1.59
CA ARG A 55 20.61 -2.82 -1.35
C ARG A 55 20.13 -1.88 -0.25
N LEU A 56 18.83 -1.80 -0.01
CA LEU A 56 18.28 -1.04 1.12
C LEU A 56 18.80 -1.60 2.44
N PHE A 57 18.72 -2.90 2.64
CA PHE A 57 19.06 -3.56 3.91
C PHE A 57 20.55 -3.86 4.05
N GLU A 58 21.21 -4.19 2.96
CA GLU A 58 22.63 -4.58 2.91
C GLU A 58 23.39 -3.80 1.82
N PRO A 59 23.54 -2.48 1.99
CA PRO A 59 24.07 -1.61 0.94
C PRO A 59 25.53 -1.92 0.56
N GLU A 60 26.33 -2.44 1.49
CA GLU A 60 27.75 -2.76 1.28
C GLU A 60 27.95 -4.20 0.81
N SER A 61 27.29 -5.15 1.47
CA SER A 61 27.49 -6.58 1.21
C SER A 61 26.63 -7.09 0.06
N ASN A 62 25.54 -6.40 -0.25
CA ASN A 62 24.53 -6.83 -1.23
C ASN A 62 24.06 -8.29 -0.96
N THR A 63 23.96 -8.68 0.31
CA THR A 63 23.65 -10.04 0.72
C THR A 63 22.15 -10.19 0.98
N PRO A 64 21.44 -11.00 0.20
CA PRO A 64 20.02 -11.26 0.43
C PRO A 64 19.80 -12.14 1.66
N PRO A 65 18.62 -12.11 2.29
CA PRO A 65 18.38 -12.81 3.57
C PRO A 65 18.21 -14.32 3.43
N PHE A 66 18.18 -14.87 2.21
CA PHE A 66 17.77 -16.26 1.94
C PHE A 66 18.84 -17.31 2.20
N GLY A 67 20.08 -16.92 2.55
CA GLY A 67 21.17 -17.86 2.88
C GLY A 67 20.92 -18.68 4.15
N ASP A 68 19.96 -18.28 4.96
CA ASP A 68 19.53 -19.00 6.17
C ASP A 68 18.66 -20.24 5.85
N HIS A 69 18.15 -20.36 4.61
CA HIS A 69 17.23 -21.44 4.21
C HIS A 69 17.23 -21.73 2.71
N GLY A 70 18.39 -22.06 2.12
CA GLY A 70 18.45 -22.72 0.82
C GLY A 70 18.65 -21.85 -0.42
N ALA A 71 19.17 -20.65 -0.33
CA ALA A 71 19.68 -19.83 -1.45
C ALA A 71 18.73 -19.71 -2.68
N ARG A 72 17.41 -19.68 -2.47
CA ARG A 72 16.38 -19.55 -3.50
C ARG A 72 15.20 -18.74 -2.97
N TYR A 73 14.53 -18.01 -3.84
CA TYR A 73 13.23 -17.37 -3.56
C TYR A 73 12.20 -17.73 -4.64
N VAL A 74 10.94 -17.93 -4.26
CA VAL A 74 9.88 -18.35 -5.19
C VAL A 74 8.65 -17.45 -5.09
N PHE A 75 8.23 -16.88 -6.21
CA PHE A 75 6.94 -16.19 -6.36
C PHE A 75 5.93 -17.17 -6.95
N LEU A 76 4.94 -17.60 -6.18
CA LEU A 76 3.84 -18.45 -6.67
C LEU A 76 2.65 -17.55 -7.04
N THR A 77 2.36 -17.40 -8.32
CA THR A 77 1.37 -16.45 -8.82
C THR A 77 0.19 -17.15 -9.47
N THR A 78 -0.97 -17.07 -8.84
CA THR A 78 -2.25 -17.51 -9.41
C THR A 78 -2.91 -16.34 -10.16
N VAL A 79 -3.21 -16.54 -11.44
CA VAL A 79 -3.77 -15.51 -12.31
C VAL A 79 -5.22 -15.78 -12.62
N THR A 80 -6.10 -14.86 -12.26
CA THR A 80 -7.56 -15.00 -12.32
C THR A 80 -8.22 -13.93 -13.19
N GLY A 81 -9.53 -13.83 -13.11
CA GLY A 81 -10.32 -12.81 -13.82
C GLY A 81 -10.25 -11.44 -13.14
N ASN A 82 -10.34 -11.37 -11.82
CA ASN A 82 -10.45 -10.10 -11.08
C ASN A 82 -10.12 -10.25 -9.58
N ASP A 83 -8.99 -10.88 -9.25
CA ASP A 83 -8.52 -10.99 -7.86
C ASP A 83 -7.21 -10.23 -7.69
N TYR A 84 -6.90 -9.90 -6.44
CA TYR A 84 -5.67 -9.22 -6.03
C TYR A 84 -5.35 -9.56 -4.58
N GLY A 85 -4.10 -9.91 -4.29
CA GLY A 85 -3.60 -10.15 -2.95
C GLY A 85 -2.27 -10.89 -2.96
N GLY A 86 -1.64 -10.91 -1.80
CA GLY A 86 -0.40 -11.65 -1.55
C GLY A 86 -0.38 -12.20 -0.14
N LEU A 87 0.51 -13.14 0.09
CA LEU A 87 0.84 -13.67 1.40
C LEU A 87 2.33 -14.02 1.42
N GLU A 88 3.01 -13.36 2.30
CA GLU A 88 4.44 -13.46 2.48
C GLU A 88 4.83 -14.76 3.19
N HIS A 89 5.94 -15.34 2.74
CA HIS A 89 6.59 -16.50 3.35
C HIS A 89 8.09 -16.22 3.52
N ARG A 90 8.80 -17.09 4.24
CA ARG A 90 10.21 -16.87 4.59
C ARG A 90 11.12 -16.76 3.36
N ASN A 91 10.94 -17.63 2.36
CA ASN A 91 11.71 -17.69 1.11
C ASN A 91 10.80 -17.79 -0.11
N SER A 92 9.55 -17.41 0.02
CA SER A 92 8.58 -17.41 -1.07
C SER A 92 7.45 -16.43 -0.78
N THR A 93 6.59 -16.23 -1.75
CA THR A 93 5.31 -15.57 -1.58
C THR A 93 4.25 -16.23 -2.46
N ALA A 94 3.02 -16.25 -1.98
CA ALA A 94 1.84 -16.62 -2.77
C ALA A 94 1.13 -15.34 -3.23
N LEU A 95 1.02 -15.14 -4.54
CA LEU A 95 0.40 -13.98 -5.17
C LEU A 95 -0.87 -14.39 -5.90
N ILE A 96 -1.85 -13.52 -5.91
CA ILE A 96 -3.02 -13.63 -6.79
C ILE A 96 -3.23 -12.30 -7.50
N CYS A 97 -3.39 -12.33 -8.82
CA CYS A 97 -3.62 -11.13 -9.61
C CYS A 97 -4.58 -11.36 -10.77
N SER A 98 -5.11 -10.28 -11.31
CA SER A 98 -5.94 -10.30 -12.50
C SER A 98 -5.09 -10.53 -13.76
N ARG A 99 -5.66 -11.21 -14.79
CA ARG A 99 -4.99 -11.38 -16.10
C ARG A 99 -4.61 -10.06 -16.76
N LYS A 100 -5.41 -9.01 -16.58
CA LYS A 100 -5.13 -7.67 -17.12
C LYS A 100 -3.94 -6.96 -16.43
N SER A 101 -3.51 -7.48 -15.29
CA SER A 101 -2.36 -6.94 -14.55
C SER A 101 -1.01 -7.42 -15.10
N LEU A 102 -1.00 -8.35 -16.04
CA LEU A 102 0.23 -8.84 -16.64
C LEU A 102 0.47 -8.21 -18.02
N PRO A 103 1.73 -7.85 -18.36
CA PRO A 103 2.06 -7.22 -19.64
C PRO A 103 1.95 -8.21 -20.79
N ILE A 104 1.59 -7.72 -21.97
CA ILE A 104 1.44 -8.50 -23.18
C ILE A 104 2.63 -8.22 -24.11
N ILE A 105 3.14 -9.24 -24.76
CA ILE A 105 4.23 -9.12 -25.75
C ILE A 105 3.91 -8.04 -26.79
N GLY A 106 4.84 -7.09 -26.97
CA GLY A 106 4.70 -5.97 -27.89
C GLY A 106 3.99 -4.73 -27.33
N GLN A 107 3.51 -4.76 -26.09
CA GLN A 107 2.99 -3.58 -25.38
C GLN A 107 4.10 -2.97 -24.51
N ASN A 108 4.67 -1.86 -24.98
CA ASN A 108 5.77 -1.20 -24.25
C ASN A 108 5.28 -0.30 -23.11
N GLU A 109 4.06 0.20 -23.18
CA GLU A 109 3.50 1.05 -22.13
C GLU A 109 3.24 0.27 -20.85
N GLN A 110 3.53 0.90 -19.72
CA GLN A 110 3.20 0.34 -18.42
C GLN A 110 1.76 0.73 -18.05
N SER A 111 0.86 -0.25 -18.05
CA SER A 111 -0.51 -0.02 -17.59
C SER A 111 -0.56 0.24 -16.07
N LYS A 112 -1.66 0.86 -15.61
CA LYS A 112 -1.90 1.04 -14.17
C LYS A 112 -1.95 -0.32 -13.46
N GLU A 113 -2.61 -1.29 -14.05
CA GLU A 113 -2.77 -2.63 -13.50
C GLU A 113 -1.44 -3.40 -13.41
N TYR A 114 -0.53 -3.21 -14.39
CA TYR A 114 0.79 -3.82 -14.30
C TYR A 114 1.64 -3.17 -13.21
N ARG A 115 1.55 -1.85 -13.04
CA ARG A 115 2.20 -1.15 -11.93
C ARG A 115 1.68 -1.62 -10.58
N GLU A 116 0.36 -1.84 -10.44
CA GLU A 116 -0.23 -2.42 -9.22
C GLU A 116 0.32 -3.84 -8.94
N PHE A 117 0.51 -4.67 -9.97
CA PHE A 117 1.14 -5.98 -9.82
C PHE A 117 2.60 -5.86 -9.37
N LEU A 118 3.38 -4.94 -9.94
CA LEU A 118 4.76 -4.69 -9.50
C LEU A 118 4.81 -4.18 -8.06
N GLY A 119 3.86 -3.35 -7.64
CA GLY A 119 3.70 -2.93 -6.25
C GLY A 119 3.43 -4.11 -5.32
N LEU A 120 2.56 -5.04 -5.72
CA LEU A 120 2.31 -6.27 -4.96
C LEU A 120 3.58 -7.14 -4.84
N VAL A 121 4.28 -7.35 -5.93
CA VAL A 121 5.57 -8.08 -5.93
C VAL A 121 6.56 -7.42 -4.98
N SER A 122 6.64 -6.09 -5.01
CA SER A 122 7.52 -5.30 -4.14
C SER A 122 7.14 -5.42 -2.67
N HIS A 123 5.85 -5.36 -2.35
CA HIS A 123 5.29 -5.51 -1.01
C HIS A 123 5.66 -6.87 -0.40
N GLU A 124 5.34 -7.94 -1.11
CA GLU A 124 5.55 -9.31 -0.63
C GLU A 124 7.04 -9.67 -0.53
N TYR A 125 7.86 -9.16 -1.44
CA TYR A 125 9.30 -9.39 -1.35
C TYR A 125 9.93 -8.64 -0.18
N PHE A 126 9.44 -7.43 0.16
CA PHE A 126 9.90 -6.65 1.30
C PHE A 126 9.65 -7.38 2.63
N HIS A 127 8.59 -8.13 2.70
CA HIS A 127 8.29 -8.97 3.85
C HIS A 127 9.34 -10.04 4.15
N SER A 128 10.23 -10.37 3.22
CA SER A 128 11.38 -11.24 3.50
C SER A 128 12.22 -10.74 4.67
N TRP A 129 12.30 -9.43 4.84
CA TRP A 129 12.92 -8.74 5.98
C TRP A 129 11.87 -8.36 7.02
N ASN A 130 10.90 -7.56 6.61
CA ASN A 130 9.92 -6.92 7.49
C ASN A 130 8.69 -7.81 7.65
N ILE A 131 8.70 -8.59 8.64
CA ILE A 131 7.90 -9.59 9.32
C ILE A 131 8.45 -11.02 9.27
N LYS A 132 9.06 -11.47 8.18
CA LYS A 132 9.54 -12.87 8.16
C LYS A 132 10.85 -13.06 8.96
N ARG A 133 11.60 -11.98 9.19
CA ARG A 133 12.82 -12.00 10.02
C ARG A 133 12.82 -10.94 11.11
N ILE A 134 12.50 -9.70 10.81
CA ILE A 134 12.15 -8.68 11.80
C ILE A 134 10.71 -8.94 12.20
N LYS A 135 10.44 -9.35 13.44
CA LYS A 135 9.09 -9.78 13.87
C LYS A 135 8.63 -9.04 15.11
N PRO A 136 7.32 -8.90 15.33
CA PRO A 136 6.80 -8.60 16.66
C PRO A 136 7.24 -9.67 17.67
N ALA A 137 7.58 -9.28 18.89
CA ALA A 137 7.98 -10.22 19.92
C ALA A 137 6.91 -11.29 20.21
N VAL A 138 5.64 -10.95 20.05
CA VAL A 138 4.51 -11.86 20.22
C VAL A 138 4.43 -12.95 19.14
N PHE A 139 5.17 -12.81 18.02
CA PHE A 139 5.29 -13.79 16.94
C PHE A 139 6.59 -14.59 17.02
N ALA A 140 7.36 -14.45 18.08
CA ALA A 140 8.63 -15.13 18.28
C ALA A 140 8.64 -15.92 19.61
N PRO A 141 8.25 -17.21 19.61
CA PRO A 141 7.74 -18.02 18.49
C PRO A 141 6.25 -17.79 18.18
N TYR A 142 5.81 -18.24 17.01
CA TYR A 142 4.39 -18.22 16.65
C TYR A 142 3.55 -19.12 17.57
N ARG A 143 2.33 -18.68 17.86
CA ARG A 143 1.33 -19.42 18.64
C ARG A 143 0.18 -19.79 17.70
N LEU A 144 0.31 -20.93 17.02
CA LEU A 144 -0.65 -21.41 16.02
C LEU A 144 -1.97 -21.94 16.63
N ASP A 145 -2.01 -22.08 17.97
CA ASP A 145 -3.17 -22.56 18.74
C ASP A 145 -4.19 -21.45 19.06
N ARG A 146 -3.85 -20.18 18.79
CA ARG A 146 -4.71 -19.03 19.09
C ARG A 146 -4.38 -17.82 18.23
N ALA A 147 -5.33 -16.89 18.13
CA ALA A 147 -5.05 -15.56 17.59
C ALA A 147 -4.05 -14.81 18.49
N THR A 148 -3.09 -14.14 17.87
CA THR A 148 -2.04 -13.38 18.57
C THR A 148 -2.08 -11.92 18.08
N PRO A 149 -2.92 -11.05 18.71
CA PRO A 149 -2.99 -9.63 18.34
C PRO A 149 -1.67 -8.90 18.63
N THR A 150 -1.36 -7.91 17.80
CA THR A 150 -0.23 -7.00 18.00
C THR A 150 -0.61 -5.58 17.57
N SER A 151 -0.16 -4.58 18.32
CA SER A 151 -0.33 -3.17 17.96
C SER A 151 0.68 -2.69 16.92
N LEU A 152 1.55 -3.56 16.41
CA LEU A 152 2.70 -3.20 15.58
C LEU A 152 2.50 -3.39 14.06
N LEU A 153 1.34 -3.86 13.57
CA LEU A 153 1.14 -4.08 12.13
C LEU A 153 1.32 -2.80 11.31
N TRP A 154 1.14 -1.62 11.89
CA TRP A 154 1.45 -0.36 11.22
C TRP A 154 2.93 -0.21 10.85
N ILE A 155 3.86 -0.90 11.56
CA ILE A 155 5.27 -1.04 11.18
C ILE A 155 5.41 -2.12 10.11
N PHE A 156 4.84 -3.30 10.36
CA PHE A 156 5.10 -4.47 9.52
C PHE A 156 4.36 -4.41 8.19
N GLU A 157 3.18 -3.80 8.15
CA GLU A 157 2.39 -3.59 6.94
C GLU A 157 2.47 -2.14 6.43
N GLY A 158 2.39 -1.18 7.37
CA GLY A 158 2.41 0.23 6.99
C GLY A 158 3.76 0.66 6.40
N PHE A 159 4.88 0.24 6.98
CA PHE A 159 6.20 0.51 6.40
C PHE A 159 6.37 -0.25 5.09
N THR A 160 5.97 -1.51 5.03
CA THR A 160 6.00 -2.29 3.79
C THR A 160 5.19 -1.59 2.69
N SER A 161 3.98 -1.09 3.00
CA SER A 161 3.16 -0.31 2.07
C SER A 161 3.69 1.10 1.75
N TYR A 162 4.65 1.60 2.50
CA TYR A 162 5.40 2.81 2.14
C TYR A 162 6.54 2.48 1.18
N TYR A 163 7.25 1.38 1.47
CA TYR A 163 8.40 0.98 0.67
C TYR A 163 8.01 0.30 -0.64
N ASP A 164 6.87 -0.36 -0.74
CA ASP A 164 6.49 -1.08 -1.96
C ASP A 164 6.50 -0.17 -3.20
N ASP A 165 5.80 0.96 -3.16
CA ASP A 165 5.78 1.97 -4.21
C ASP A 165 7.10 2.76 -4.30
N LEU A 166 7.75 3.06 -3.16
CA LEU A 166 9.04 3.75 -3.15
C LEU A 166 10.14 2.92 -3.82
N MET A 167 10.11 1.60 -3.69
CA MET A 167 11.05 0.71 -4.37
C MET A 167 10.82 0.65 -5.87
N LEU A 168 9.58 0.81 -6.36
CA LEU A 168 9.33 0.98 -7.79
C LEU A 168 9.98 2.26 -8.35
N LEU A 169 9.95 3.35 -7.57
CA LEU A 169 10.66 4.58 -7.94
C LEU A 169 12.18 4.38 -7.93
N ARG A 170 12.72 3.81 -6.84
CA ARG A 170 14.16 3.61 -6.66
C ARG A 170 14.76 2.62 -7.65
N SER A 171 13.99 1.67 -8.14
CA SER A 171 14.37 0.72 -9.19
C SER A 171 14.21 1.28 -10.61
N GLY A 172 13.71 2.52 -10.75
CA GLY A 172 13.49 3.17 -12.05
C GLY A 172 12.32 2.61 -12.86
N LEU A 173 11.43 1.85 -12.21
CA LEU A 173 10.24 1.26 -12.87
C LEU A 173 9.09 2.25 -13.01
N ILE A 174 9.05 3.26 -12.17
CA ILE A 174 8.10 4.37 -12.26
C ILE A 174 8.81 5.72 -12.18
N SER A 175 8.20 6.74 -12.75
CA SER A 175 8.67 8.11 -12.63
C SER A 175 8.33 8.72 -11.26
N GLU A 176 9.02 9.79 -10.89
CA GLU A 176 8.72 10.55 -9.67
C GLU A 176 7.27 11.06 -9.64
N GLN A 177 6.74 11.52 -10.79
CA GLN A 177 5.34 11.95 -10.85
C GLN A 177 4.36 10.79 -10.62
N GLN A 178 4.64 9.60 -11.15
CA GLN A 178 3.83 8.41 -10.90
C GLN A 178 3.84 8.02 -9.43
N TYR A 179 4.99 8.13 -8.76
CA TYR A 179 5.07 7.92 -7.31
C TYR A 179 4.24 8.98 -6.54
N PHE A 180 4.32 10.25 -6.92
CA PHE A 180 3.50 11.30 -6.29
C PHE A 180 2.00 11.08 -6.50
N ASP A 181 1.60 10.55 -7.65
CA ASP A 181 0.21 10.22 -7.92
C ASP A 181 -0.27 9.08 -7.00
N LEU A 182 0.54 8.04 -6.75
CA LEU A 182 0.24 6.96 -5.80
C LEU A 182 0.13 7.47 -4.36
N VAL A 183 1.05 8.31 -3.92
CA VAL A 183 0.98 8.97 -2.60
C VAL A 183 -0.28 9.82 -2.48
N ALA A 184 -0.62 10.62 -3.49
CA ALA A 184 -1.81 11.45 -3.49
C ALA A 184 -3.11 10.64 -3.47
N GLU A 185 -3.15 9.50 -4.18
CA GLU A 185 -4.26 8.54 -4.14
C GLU A 185 -4.44 7.96 -2.72
N THR A 186 -3.35 7.58 -2.07
CA THR A 186 -3.36 7.08 -0.68
C THR A 186 -3.81 8.15 0.32
N ILE A 187 -3.34 9.40 0.17
CA ILE A 187 -3.81 10.54 0.99
C ILE A 187 -5.31 10.74 0.78
N SER A 188 -5.79 10.69 -0.47
CA SER A 188 -7.22 10.84 -0.80
C SER A 188 -8.05 9.75 -0.14
N ARG A 189 -7.60 8.48 -0.23
CA ARG A 189 -8.27 7.32 0.38
C ARG A 189 -8.41 7.50 1.89
N VAL A 190 -7.31 7.77 2.59
CA VAL A 190 -7.32 7.93 4.05
C VAL A 190 -8.11 9.16 4.49
N ASN A 191 -7.98 10.29 3.76
CA ASN A 191 -8.68 11.52 4.14
C ASN A 191 -10.21 11.40 4.03
N ASN A 192 -10.71 10.58 3.12
CA ASN A 192 -12.14 10.44 2.86
C ASN A 192 -12.87 9.47 3.81
N ASP A 193 -12.14 8.72 4.62
CA ASP A 193 -12.72 7.80 5.61
C ASP A 193 -12.74 8.43 7.00
N SER A 194 -13.93 8.54 7.61
CA SER A 194 -14.10 9.15 8.95
C SER A 194 -13.46 8.31 10.07
N GLY A 195 -13.24 7.02 9.84
CA GLY A 195 -12.56 6.14 10.80
C GLY A 195 -11.19 6.65 11.21
N ARG A 196 -10.49 7.42 10.35
CA ARG A 196 -9.16 8.00 10.64
C ARG A 196 -9.10 8.90 11.88
N ILE A 197 -10.23 9.47 12.31
CA ILE A 197 -10.33 10.32 13.51
C ILE A 197 -10.91 9.57 14.71
N LYS A 198 -11.26 8.31 14.57
CA LYS A 198 -11.87 7.48 15.62
C LYS A 198 -10.97 6.35 16.08
N GLN A 199 -10.18 5.78 15.18
CA GLN A 199 -9.27 4.67 15.47
C GLN A 199 -7.84 5.07 15.12
N SER A 200 -6.90 4.80 16.01
CA SER A 200 -5.47 4.93 15.79
C SER A 200 -4.94 3.78 14.92
N VAL A 201 -3.73 3.92 14.36
CA VAL A 201 -3.11 2.81 13.61
C VAL A 201 -2.64 1.67 14.51
N ALA A 202 -2.31 1.96 15.77
CA ALA A 202 -1.99 0.95 16.77
C ALA A 202 -3.24 0.12 17.14
N GLU A 203 -4.39 0.76 17.40
CA GLU A 203 -5.66 0.07 17.63
C GLU A 203 -6.10 -0.72 16.38
N SER A 204 -5.97 -0.15 15.18
CA SER A 204 -6.26 -0.83 13.92
C SER A 204 -5.41 -2.08 13.75
N SER A 205 -4.12 -2.01 14.10
CA SER A 205 -3.21 -3.15 14.09
C SER A 205 -3.65 -4.23 15.06
N PHE A 206 -4.02 -3.86 16.29
CA PHE A 206 -4.46 -4.80 17.32
C PHE A 206 -5.78 -5.47 16.95
N ASP A 207 -6.71 -4.73 16.40
CA ASP A 207 -8.05 -5.18 16.00
C ASP A 207 -8.09 -5.79 14.57
N ALA A 208 -6.96 -6.02 13.92
CA ALA A 208 -6.88 -6.44 12.52
C ALA A 208 -7.82 -7.60 12.22
N TRP A 209 -7.73 -8.69 12.99
CA TRP A 209 -8.53 -9.89 12.76
C TRP A 209 -10.02 -9.70 13.02
N THR A 210 -10.37 -8.92 14.03
CA THR A 210 -11.75 -8.76 14.49
C THR A 210 -12.52 -7.64 13.80
N LYS A 211 -11.81 -6.65 13.24
CA LYS A 211 -12.43 -5.48 12.60
C LYS A 211 -11.98 -5.30 11.15
N PHE A 212 -10.66 -5.24 10.88
CA PHE A 212 -10.16 -4.92 9.55
C PHE A 212 -10.49 -6.01 8.52
N TYR A 213 -10.31 -7.28 8.89
CA TYR A 213 -10.67 -8.43 8.03
C TYR A 213 -12.16 -8.84 8.11
N GLN A 214 -12.95 -8.21 8.97
CA GLN A 214 -14.38 -8.48 9.13
C GLN A 214 -15.20 -7.18 9.01
N GLN A 215 -14.92 -6.42 7.93
CA GLN A 215 -15.56 -5.13 7.70
C GLN A 215 -17.06 -5.27 7.45
N ASP A 216 -17.83 -4.43 8.12
CA ASP A 216 -19.26 -4.20 7.89
C ASP A 216 -19.50 -2.96 7.00
N GLU A 217 -20.75 -2.63 6.78
CA GLU A 217 -21.20 -1.48 5.98
C GLU A 217 -20.79 -0.12 6.59
N ASN A 218 -20.45 -0.09 7.88
CA ASN A 218 -20.05 1.12 8.59
C ASN A 218 -18.52 1.24 8.80
N ALA A 219 -17.75 0.27 8.34
CA ALA A 219 -16.30 0.22 8.55
C ALA A 219 -15.58 1.53 8.19
N ARG A 220 -15.89 2.16 7.06
CA ARG A 220 -15.30 3.44 6.63
C ARG A 220 -15.52 4.59 7.61
N ASN A 221 -16.56 4.51 8.41
CA ASN A 221 -16.88 5.51 9.43
C ASN A 221 -16.26 5.21 10.79
N GLN A 222 -15.74 4.01 11.04
CA GLN A 222 -15.31 3.56 12.35
C GLN A 222 -13.85 3.13 12.43
N ILE A 223 -13.33 2.48 11.39
CA ILE A 223 -11.98 1.94 11.38
C ILE A 223 -11.08 2.64 10.36
N VAL A 224 -9.79 2.47 10.54
CA VAL A 224 -8.77 2.93 9.60
C VAL A 224 -7.89 1.75 9.20
N SER A 225 -7.33 1.78 8.00
CA SER A 225 -6.37 0.76 7.56
C SER A 225 -4.98 1.06 8.13
N TYR A 226 -4.40 0.10 8.83
CA TYR A 226 -3.00 0.15 9.25
C TYR A 226 -2.02 -0.01 8.08
N TYR A 227 -2.47 -0.51 6.93
CA TYR A 227 -1.73 -0.45 5.66
C TYR A 227 -1.65 0.99 5.13
N THR A 228 -2.78 1.54 4.69
CA THR A 228 -2.79 2.83 3.98
C THR A 228 -2.53 4.03 4.90
N LYS A 229 -3.12 4.09 6.10
CA LYS A 229 -2.76 5.15 7.06
C LYS A 229 -1.37 4.88 7.66
N GLY A 230 -0.99 3.60 7.83
CA GLY A 230 0.36 3.22 8.26
C GLY A 230 1.44 3.66 7.28
N SER A 231 1.23 3.52 5.97
CA SER A 231 2.17 4.04 4.95
C SER A 231 2.31 5.55 5.00
N LEU A 232 1.22 6.29 5.26
CA LEU A 232 1.30 7.74 5.47
C LEU A 232 1.97 8.13 6.78
N VAL A 233 1.86 7.32 7.84
CA VAL A 233 2.64 7.49 9.08
C VAL A 233 4.12 7.26 8.79
N ALA A 234 4.46 6.22 8.03
CA ALA A 234 5.83 5.93 7.60
C ALA A 234 6.41 7.09 6.77
N LEU A 235 5.68 7.60 5.78
CA LEU A 235 6.05 8.79 5.02
C LEU A 235 6.29 10.01 5.93
N CYS A 236 5.36 10.28 6.86
CA CYS A 236 5.54 11.39 7.80
C CYS A 236 6.75 11.19 8.72
N LEU A 237 7.02 9.96 9.15
CA LEU A 237 8.17 9.63 9.99
C LEU A 237 9.48 9.79 9.20
N ASP A 238 9.55 9.32 7.95
CA ASP A 238 10.71 9.50 7.08
C ASP A 238 11.03 10.99 6.88
N LEU A 239 10.03 11.79 6.52
CA LEU A 239 10.19 13.23 6.32
C LEU A 239 10.54 13.96 7.62
N PHE A 240 9.97 13.54 8.75
CA PHE A 240 10.30 14.07 10.07
C PHE A 240 11.76 13.77 10.45
N ILE A 241 12.22 12.54 10.23
CA ILE A 241 13.61 12.14 10.47
C ILE A 241 14.54 12.99 9.61
N ARG A 242 14.30 13.07 8.30
CA ARG A 242 15.10 13.89 7.37
C ARG A 242 15.19 15.33 7.81
N GLN A 243 14.08 15.94 8.17
CA GLN A 243 14.03 17.32 8.62
C GLN A 243 14.83 17.54 9.92
N LYS A 244 14.74 16.61 10.88
CA LYS A 244 15.40 16.71 12.18
C LYS A 244 16.90 16.45 12.11
N THR A 245 17.35 15.70 11.14
CA THR A 245 18.74 15.30 10.96
C THR A 245 19.42 16.01 9.77
N GLU A 246 18.80 17.08 9.26
CA GLU A 246 19.32 17.82 8.10
C GLU A 246 19.66 16.90 6.90
N HIS A 247 18.77 15.90 6.68
CA HIS A 247 18.84 14.85 5.65
C HIS A 247 19.99 13.81 5.83
N GLU A 248 20.68 13.80 6.97
CA GLU A 248 21.69 12.78 7.23
C GLU A 248 21.10 11.40 7.52
N LYS A 249 19.85 11.35 8.03
CA LYS A 249 19.14 10.14 8.38
C LYS A 249 17.75 10.10 7.72
N SER A 250 17.23 8.89 7.59
CA SER A 250 15.92 8.61 7.00
C SER A 250 15.28 7.37 7.63
N LEU A 251 14.12 6.98 7.18
CA LEU A 251 13.50 5.72 7.59
C LEU A 251 14.33 4.50 7.14
N ASP A 252 15.16 4.63 6.11
CA ASP A 252 16.10 3.57 5.70
C ASP A 252 17.06 3.20 6.83
N ASP A 253 17.56 4.18 7.60
CA ASP A 253 18.44 3.93 8.75
C ASP A 253 17.72 3.15 9.86
N VAL A 254 16.43 3.45 10.05
CA VAL A 254 15.58 2.70 10.99
C VAL A 254 15.41 1.25 10.52
N MET A 255 15.14 1.03 9.22
CA MET A 255 15.01 -0.32 8.68
C MET A 255 16.30 -1.12 8.77
N ARG A 256 17.46 -0.50 8.50
CA ARG A 256 18.78 -1.15 8.67
C ARG A 256 19.08 -1.45 10.13
N TYR A 257 18.70 -0.55 11.04
CA TYR A 257 18.84 -0.80 12.48
C TYR A 257 17.99 -1.99 12.91
N LEU A 258 16.72 -2.03 12.51
CA LEU A 258 15.82 -3.16 12.78
C LEU A 258 16.36 -4.46 12.20
N TRP A 259 16.87 -4.42 10.98
CA TRP A 259 17.48 -5.58 10.34
C TRP A 259 18.68 -6.10 11.11
N THR A 260 19.60 -5.25 11.47
CA THR A 260 20.85 -5.63 12.15
C THR A 260 20.59 -6.20 13.52
N HIS A 261 19.61 -5.64 14.29
CA HIS A 261 19.40 -6.00 15.68
C HIS A 261 18.32 -7.07 15.89
N PHE A 262 17.33 -7.15 15.02
CA PHE A 262 16.18 -8.04 15.19
C PHE A 262 16.06 -9.09 14.07
N GLY A 263 16.49 -8.78 12.83
CA GLY A 263 16.23 -9.62 11.66
C GLY A 263 17.39 -10.54 11.28
N LYS A 264 18.58 -9.97 11.08
CA LYS A 264 19.74 -10.65 10.45
C LYS A 264 20.11 -12.00 11.07
N ASN A 265 20.05 -12.09 12.38
CA ASN A 265 20.41 -13.30 13.12
C ASN A 265 19.19 -14.02 13.73
N PHE A 266 17.97 -13.70 13.31
CA PHE A 266 16.77 -14.24 13.90
C PHE A 266 16.77 -15.77 13.88
N TYR A 267 16.94 -16.37 12.70
CA TYR A 267 17.00 -17.83 12.53
C TYR A 267 18.37 -18.45 12.86
N LEU A 268 19.37 -17.63 13.13
CA LEU A 268 20.71 -18.09 13.57
C LEU A 268 20.85 -18.17 15.10
N GLY A 269 19.73 -17.96 15.83
CA GLY A 269 19.67 -18.19 17.28
C GLY A 269 19.24 -17.00 18.13
N SER A 270 19.15 -15.77 17.59
CA SER A 270 18.75 -14.63 18.41
C SER A 270 17.27 -14.69 18.80
N GLN A 271 16.39 -15.07 17.86
CA GLN A 271 14.92 -15.13 18.01
C GLN A 271 14.32 -13.93 18.76
N LEU A 272 14.99 -12.77 18.67
CA LEU A 272 14.59 -11.53 19.33
C LEU A 272 13.54 -10.84 18.47
N GLY A 273 12.32 -10.69 19.00
CA GLY A 273 11.26 -9.92 18.37
C GLY A 273 11.15 -8.49 18.92
N LEU A 274 10.65 -7.57 18.12
CA LEU A 274 10.39 -6.17 18.48
C LEU A 274 9.18 -6.09 19.42
N ARG A 275 9.35 -5.48 20.61
CA ARG A 275 8.24 -5.15 21.50
C ARG A 275 7.75 -3.73 21.20
N GLU A 276 6.50 -3.47 21.45
CA GLU A 276 5.92 -2.12 21.29
C GLU A 276 6.69 -1.06 22.12
N ALA A 277 7.07 -1.42 23.35
CA ALA A 277 7.83 -0.53 24.23
C ALA A 277 9.25 -0.22 23.73
N ASP A 278 9.80 -1.02 22.81
CA ASP A 278 11.14 -0.81 22.27
C ASP A 278 11.17 0.20 21.11
N VAL A 279 10.01 0.50 20.51
CA VAL A 279 9.92 1.35 19.31
C VAL A 279 10.55 2.73 19.49
N PRO A 280 10.29 3.50 20.59
CA PRO A 280 10.92 4.80 20.78
C PRO A 280 12.44 4.72 20.87
N GLU A 281 12.97 3.71 21.55
CA GLU A 281 14.40 3.49 21.71
C GLU A 281 15.05 3.10 20.36
N VAL A 282 14.42 2.20 19.60
CA VAL A 282 14.87 1.81 18.25
C VAL A 282 14.98 3.04 17.34
N LEU A 283 13.96 3.89 17.34
CA LEU A 283 13.96 5.12 16.55
C LEU A 283 15.07 6.08 17.01
N HIS A 284 15.26 6.23 18.33
CA HIS A 284 16.32 7.06 18.90
C HIS A 284 17.71 6.56 18.48
N GLN A 285 17.99 5.29 18.65
CA GLN A 285 19.28 4.69 18.32
C GLN A 285 19.59 4.75 16.82
N ALA A 286 18.57 4.58 15.97
CA ALA A 286 18.74 4.63 14.53
C ALA A 286 18.99 6.05 13.99
N THR A 287 18.42 7.08 14.64
CA THR A 287 18.33 8.43 14.07
C THR A 287 19.06 9.51 14.88
N GLY A 288 19.32 9.27 16.17
CA GLY A 288 19.86 10.29 17.09
C GLY A 288 18.85 11.34 17.57
N ILE A 289 17.58 11.27 17.11
CA ILE A 289 16.51 12.18 17.54
C ILE A 289 16.16 11.88 18.99
N SER A 290 15.86 12.91 19.79
CA SER A 290 15.51 12.73 21.20
C SER A 290 14.26 11.85 21.37
N GLN A 291 14.27 11.03 22.45
CA GLN A 291 13.11 10.17 22.75
C GLN A 291 11.83 10.97 22.97
N ASP A 292 11.92 12.15 23.59
CA ASP A 292 10.74 12.99 23.84
C ASP A 292 10.07 13.46 22.55
N GLU A 293 10.86 13.82 21.52
CA GLU A 293 10.32 14.21 20.22
C GLU A 293 9.68 13.01 19.50
N LEU A 294 10.33 11.85 19.57
CA LEU A 294 9.81 10.60 18.99
C LEU A 294 8.55 10.13 19.69
N LEU A 295 8.51 10.15 21.03
CA LEU A 295 7.32 9.82 21.79
C LEU A 295 6.16 10.76 21.46
N ASN A 296 6.40 12.08 21.38
CA ASN A 296 5.37 13.03 20.97
C ASN A 296 4.85 12.74 19.54
N PHE A 297 5.71 12.32 18.62
CA PHE A 297 5.27 11.89 17.28
C PHE A 297 4.37 10.65 17.38
N LEU A 298 4.82 9.61 18.10
CA LEU A 298 4.09 8.34 18.23
C LEU A 298 2.75 8.53 18.95
N GLU A 299 2.73 9.27 20.05
CA GLU A 299 1.49 9.57 20.81
C GLU A 299 0.44 10.27 19.96
N ARG A 300 0.87 11.16 19.06
CA ARG A 300 -0.06 11.93 18.21
C ARG A 300 -0.57 11.16 17.01
N TYR A 301 0.27 10.37 16.36
CA TYR A 301 0.02 9.86 15.00
C TYR A 301 -0.09 8.34 14.92
N VAL A 302 0.44 7.62 15.90
CA VAL A 302 0.39 6.17 16.00
C VAL A 302 -0.64 5.71 17.03
N TYR A 303 -0.52 6.21 18.28
CA TYR A 303 -1.44 5.88 19.35
C TYR A 303 -2.67 6.80 19.41
N GLY A 304 -2.56 7.98 18.85
CA GLY A 304 -3.63 8.96 18.73
C GLY A 304 -4.20 9.03 17.31
N THR A 305 -5.24 9.86 17.18
CA THR A 305 -5.96 10.06 15.91
C THR A 305 -5.75 11.46 15.32
N LYS A 306 -4.69 12.18 15.74
CA LYS A 306 -4.41 13.50 15.20
C LYS A 306 -4.13 13.43 13.69
N LYS A 307 -4.57 14.47 12.99
CA LYS A 307 -4.32 14.61 11.56
C LYS A 307 -2.82 14.62 11.29
N LEU A 308 -2.37 13.79 10.37
CA LEU A 308 -0.97 13.72 9.95
C LEU A 308 -0.49 15.08 9.39
N PRO A 309 0.73 15.52 9.70
CA PRO A 309 1.28 16.81 9.26
C PRO A 309 1.80 16.79 7.82
N LEU A 310 1.17 15.99 6.94
CA LEU A 310 1.60 15.74 5.56
C LEU A 310 1.90 17.03 4.80
N LYS A 311 0.98 18.02 4.88
CA LYS A 311 1.17 19.26 4.11
C LYS A 311 2.46 19.98 4.52
N ALA A 312 2.71 20.13 5.81
CA ALA A 312 3.89 20.85 6.30
C ALA A 312 5.18 20.12 5.97
N LEU A 313 5.21 18.78 6.17
CA LEU A 313 6.38 17.96 5.89
C LEU A 313 6.69 17.92 4.38
N LEU A 314 5.68 17.71 3.53
CA LEU A 314 5.85 17.70 2.08
C LEU A 314 6.27 19.08 1.54
N GLU A 315 5.72 20.17 2.10
CA GLU A 315 6.11 21.52 1.71
C GLU A 315 7.56 21.86 2.07
N ALA A 316 8.09 21.30 3.16
CA ALA A 316 9.50 21.42 3.52
C ALA A 316 10.42 20.72 2.52
N GLU A 317 9.96 19.60 1.93
CA GLU A 317 10.66 18.86 0.87
C GLU A 317 10.44 19.45 -0.53
N GLY A 318 9.94 20.66 -0.63
CA GLY A 318 9.71 21.30 -1.92
C GLY A 318 8.55 20.71 -2.72
N LEU A 319 7.64 19.99 -2.07
CA LEU A 319 6.43 19.45 -2.68
C LEU A 319 5.21 20.31 -2.34
N LYS A 320 4.25 20.37 -3.24
CA LYS A 320 2.97 21.08 -3.03
C LYS A 320 1.85 20.06 -3.00
N LEU A 321 1.21 19.91 -1.85
CA LEU A 321 -0.02 19.14 -1.70
C LEU A 321 -1.23 20.05 -1.89
N THR A 322 -2.01 19.79 -2.93
CA THR A 322 -3.20 20.57 -3.29
C THR A 322 -4.44 19.69 -3.17
N THR A 323 -5.49 20.22 -2.55
CA THR A 323 -6.81 19.59 -2.62
C THR A 323 -7.45 19.97 -3.93
N LEU A 324 -7.76 18.99 -4.75
CA LEU A 324 -8.53 19.21 -5.97
C LEU A 324 -10.01 19.30 -5.58
N THR A 325 -10.64 20.38 -5.99
CA THR A 325 -12.10 20.37 -6.06
C THR A 325 -12.43 19.42 -7.20
N LYS A 326 -12.91 18.20 -6.87
CA LYS A 326 -13.32 17.26 -7.91
C LYS A 326 -14.26 18.04 -8.83
N LYS A 327 -13.96 18.11 -10.11
CA LYS A 327 -14.98 18.29 -11.12
C LYS A 327 -15.79 16.98 -11.13
N SER A 328 -16.56 16.76 -10.05
CA SER A 328 -17.61 15.76 -10.07
C SER A 328 -18.50 16.11 -11.25
N ASN A 329 -18.87 15.13 -12.06
CA ASN A 329 -19.90 15.33 -13.09
C ASN A 329 -21.22 15.76 -12.43
N THR A 330 -21.30 15.70 -11.11
CA THR A 330 -22.44 16.11 -10.30
C THR A 330 -22.03 17.20 -9.29
N PRO A 331 -22.78 18.32 -9.25
CA PRO A 331 -22.54 19.41 -8.29
C PRO A 331 -22.88 19.00 -6.85
N VAL A 332 -23.58 17.89 -6.67
CA VAL A 332 -24.05 17.38 -5.38
C VAL A 332 -23.78 15.87 -5.24
N SER A 333 -23.79 15.37 -4.01
CA SER A 333 -23.63 13.96 -3.69
C SER A 333 -24.63 13.53 -2.62
N LEU A 334 -24.97 12.25 -2.62
CA LEU A 334 -25.58 11.57 -1.48
C LEU A 334 -24.52 11.09 -0.47
N ASP A 335 -23.25 11.07 -0.86
CA ASP A 335 -22.13 10.54 -0.07
C ASP A 335 -22.37 9.08 0.35
N ILE A 336 -22.71 8.26 -0.63
CA ILE A 336 -22.96 6.82 -0.50
C ILE A 336 -22.07 6.03 -1.47
N ARG A 337 -21.87 4.75 -1.18
CA ARG A 337 -21.47 3.76 -2.18
C ARG A 337 -22.67 2.91 -2.53
N THR A 338 -22.81 2.58 -3.80
CA THR A 338 -23.90 1.73 -4.30
C THR A 338 -23.34 0.51 -5.02
N ALA A 339 -24.12 -0.55 -5.05
CA ALA A 339 -23.90 -1.71 -5.90
C ALA A 339 -25.11 -1.95 -6.78
N ASN A 340 -24.86 -2.49 -7.96
CA ASN A 340 -25.90 -3.07 -8.79
C ASN A 340 -26.16 -4.51 -8.32
N ARG A 341 -27.33 -4.76 -7.75
CA ARG A 341 -27.78 -6.11 -7.42
C ARG A 341 -29.06 -6.40 -8.24
N GLU A 342 -28.94 -7.26 -9.23
CA GLU A 342 -30.05 -7.66 -10.10
C GLU A 342 -30.82 -6.47 -10.74
N GLY A 343 -30.07 -5.45 -11.17
CA GLY A 343 -30.63 -4.23 -11.76
C GLY A 343 -31.06 -3.17 -10.75
N GLN A 344 -31.00 -3.46 -9.46
CA GLN A 344 -31.34 -2.52 -8.39
C GLN A 344 -30.12 -1.75 -7.90
N CYS A 345 -30.33 -0.47 -7.57
CA CYS A 345 -29.31 0.39 -6.96
C CYS A 345 -29.35 0.26 -5.43
N VAL A 346 -28.50 -0.60 -4.87
CA VAL A 346 -28.46 -0.88 -3.44
C VAL A 346 -27.38 -0.05 -2.78
N ILE A 347 -27.70 0.64 -1.68
CA ILE A 347 -26.73 1.38 -0.86
C ILE A 347 -25.86 0.36 -0.11
N GLN A 348 -24.55 0.35 -0.36
CA GLN A 348 -23.59 -0.48 0.35
C GLN A 348 -23.07 0.18 1.61
N SER A 349 -22.82 1.48 1.57
CA SER A 349 -22.36 2.25 2.72
C SER A 349 -22.79 3.71 2.62
N VAL A 350 -22.98 4.33 3.77
CA VAL A 350 -23.34 5.75 3.92
C VAL A 350 -22.23 6.45 4.68
N MET A 351 -21.71 7.55 4.12
CA MET A 351 -20.66 8.33 4.76
C MET A 351 -21.24 9.19 5.89
N GLN A 352 -20.60 9.13 7.05
CA GLN A 352 -20.98 9.97 8.19
C GLN A 352 -20.94 11.45 7.82
N HIS A 353 -21.96 12.20 8.22
CA HIS A 353 -22.17 13.62 7.88
C HIS A 353 -22.51 13.90 6.40
N GLY A 354 -22.58 12.90 5.53
CA GLY A 354 -23.05 13.05 4.16
C GLY A 354 -24.56 13.30 4.05
N ALA A 355 -25.01 13.68 2.87
CA ALA A 355 -26.42 14.03 2.62
C ALA A 355 -27.34 12.83 2.95
N ALA A 356 -27.00 11.62 2.53
CA ALA A 356 -27.77 10.42 2.83
C ALA A 356 -27.85 10.14 4.34
N HIS A 357 -26.74 10.27 5.06
CA HIS A 357 -26.69 10.09 6.52
C HIS A 357 -27.62 11.07 7.23
N GLN A 358 -27.53 12.36 6.89
CA GLN A 358 -28.38 13.39 7.48
C GLN A 358 -29.86 13.23 7.10
N GLY A 359 -30.12 12.72 5.91
CA GLY A 359 -31.48 12.46 5.40
C GLY A 359 -32.10 11.16 5.94
N GLY A 360 -31.33 10.31 6.67
CA GLY A 360 -31.83 9.07 7.26
C GLY A 360 -31.81 7.85 6.34
N LEU A 361 -31.08 7.91 5.21
CA LEU A 361 -30.80 6.75 4.38
C LEU A 361 -29.78 5.82 5.07
N SER A 362 -29.83 4.54 4.77
CA SER A 362 -29.02 3.51 5.42
C SER A 362 -28.44 2.53 4.40
N ALA A 363 -27.38 1.86 4.79
CA ALA A 363 -26.91 0.69 4.04
C ALA A 363 -28.00 -0.38 3.98
N GLY A 364 -28.07 -1.08 2.86
CA GLY A 364 -29.12 -2.03 2.54
C GLY A 364 -30.39 -1.42 1.92
N ASP A 365 -30.56 -0.09 1.93
CA ASP A 365 -31.66 0.56 1.23
C ASP A 365 -31.52 0.37 -0.29
N VAL A 366 -32.60 0.03 -0.96
CA VAL A 366 -32.69 -0.01 -2.40
C VAL A 366 -33.25 1.33 -2.89
N LEU A 367 -32.47 2.12 -3.59
CA LEU A 367 -32.92 3.39 -4.17
C LEU A 367 -33.96 3.11 -5.27
N VAL A 368 -35.14 3.71 -5.15
CA VAL A 368 -36.26 3.52 -6.08
C VAL A 368 -36.46 4.76 -6.94
N ALA A 369 -36.60 5.93 -6.32
CA ALA A 369 -36.84 7.18 -7.02
C ALA A 369 -36.28 8.39 -6.26
N ILE A 370 -35.94 9.46 -7.01
CA ILE A 370 -35.67 10.81 -6.52
C ILE A 370 -36.66 11.76 -7.19
N ASP A 371 -37.46 12.47 -6.41
CA ASP A 371 -38.55 13.35 -6.88
C ASP A 371 -39.47 12.67 -7.91
N GLY A 372 -39.82 11.39 -7.67
CA GLY A 372 -40.67 10.60 -8.54
C GLY A 372 -39.99 10.02 -9.78
N LEU A 373 -38.73 10.34 -10.05
CA LEU A 373 -37.97 9.78 -11.16
C LEU A 373 -37.23 8.51 -10.73
N ARG A 374 -37.42 7.45 -11.51
CA ARG A 374 -36.80 6.14 -11.24
C ARG A 374 -35.30 6.20 -11.18
N VAL A 375 -34.74 5.61 -10.12
CA VAL A 375 -33.28 5.41 -9.93
C VAL A 375 -32.89 3.99 -10.29
N ASN A 376 -31.73 3.85 -10.92
CA ASN A 376 -31.00 2.60 -11.10
C ASN A 376 -29.51 2.87 -10.99
N ALA A 377 -28.70 1.82 -11.02
CA ALA A 377 -27.25 1.96 -10.85
C ALA A 377 -26.54 2.78 -11.94
N SER A 378 -27.15 2.93 -13.12
CA SER A 378 -26.56 3.64 -14.27
C SER A 378 -26.97 5.11 -14.39
N ASN A 379 -28.11 5.53 -13.80
CA ASN A 379 -28.64 6.88 -13.97
C ASN A 379 -28.53 7.78 -12.72
N LEU A 380 -28.06 7.27 -11.59
CA LEU A 380 -27.99 8.02 -10.33
C LEU A 380 -27.16 9.31 -10.47
N GLU A 381 -25.98 9.22 -11.09
CA GLU A 381 -25.13 10.40 -11.30
C GLU A 381 -25.80 11.42 -12.22
N GLU A 382 -26.45 10.99 -13.30
CA GLU A 382 -27.20 11.88 -14.20
C GLU A 382 -28.32 12.60 -13.46
N LEU A 383 -29.07 11.91 -12.62
CA LEU A 383 -30.11 12.53 -11.80
C LEU A 383 -29.52 13.55 -10.83
N LEU A 384 -28.45 13.19 -10.11
CA LEU A 384 -27.79 14.10 -9.17
C LEU A 384 -27.18 15.33 -9.85
N SER A 385 -26.80 15.25 -11.12
CA SER A 385 -26.27 16.39 -11.89
C SER A 385 -27.28 17.52 -12.08
N ARG A 386 -28.56 17.26 -11.89
CA ARG A 386 -29.66 18.22 -12.04
C ARG A 386 -29.96 19.03 -10.77
N TYR A 387 -29.32 18.69 -9.64
CA TYR A 387 -29.51 19.35 -8.36
C TYR A 387 -28.36 20.29 -8.00
N GLN A 388 -28.65 21.23 -7.13
CA GLN A 388 -27.67 22.14 -6.55
C GLN A 388 -27.53 21.89 -5.05
N SER A 389 -26.41 22.29 -4.45
CA SER A 389 -26.18 22.22 -3.02
C SER A 389 -27.29 22.95 -2.26
N LYS A 390 -27.73 22.36 -1.15
CA LYS A 390 -28.85 22.78 -0.29
C LYS A 390 -30.25 22.62 -0.88
N GLN A 391 -30.38 22.09 -2.10
CA GLN A 391 -31.70 21.66 -2.57
C GLN A 391 -32.13 20.40 -1.85
N LYS A 392 -33.46 20.31 -1.63
CA LYS A 392 -34.09 19.14 -1.03
C LYS A 392 -34.81 18.33 -2.09
N ALA A 393 -34.68 17.02 -1.99
CA ALA A 393 -35.40 16.07 -2.84
C ALA A 393 -36.08 15.02 -2.00
N LEU A 394 -37.17 14.48 -2.51
CA LEU A 394 -37.87 13.34 -1.92
C LEU A 394 -37.27 12.06 -2.48
N VAL A 395 -36.55 11.31 -1.63
CA VAL A 395 -35.91 10.05 -1.99
C VAL A 395 -36.76 8.89 -1.50
N HIS A 396 -37.16 8.00 -2.42
CA HIS A 396 -37.90 6.78 -2.12
C HIS A 396 -36.95 5.59 -2.14
N VAL A 397 -37.03 4.75 -1.12
CA VAL A 397 -36.24 3.52 -0.98
C VAL A 397 -37.12 2.36 -0.54
N PHE A 398 -36.73 1.13 -0.88
CA PHE A 398 -37.13 -0.02 -0.12
C PHE A 398 -36.15 -0.32 0.99
N ARG A 399 -36.62 -0.37 2.23
CA ARG A 399 -35.88 -0.80 3.42
C ARG A 399 -36.57 -2.01 4.01
N ARG A 400 -35.93 -3.20 3.92
CA ARG A 400 -36.56 -4.47 4.36
C ARG A 400 -38.00 -4.66 3.80
N ASP A 401 -38.14 -4.50 2.48
CA ASP A 401 -39.38 -4.58 1.72
C ASP A 401 -40.48 -3.52 2.01
N GLU A 402 -40.19 -2.57 2.92
CA GLU A 402 -41.08 -1.43 3.16
C GLU A 402 -40.66 -0.23 2.29
N LEU A 403 -41.60 0.29 1.52
CA LEU A 403 -41.41 1.55 0.81
C LEU A 403 -41.37 2.70 1.81
N ARG A 404 -40.24 3.41 1.86
CA ARG A 404 -40.04 4.59 2.69
C ARG A 404 -39.61 5.78 1.88
N SER A 405 -39.95 6.96 2.40
CA SER A 405 -39.64 8.25 1.76
C SER A 405 -38.86 9.12 2.73
N PHE A 406 -37.79 9.71 2.25
CA PHE A 406 -36.91 10.58 3.02
C PHE A 406 -36.74 11.91 2.30
N THR A 407 -36.84 13.04 3.01
CA THR A 407 -36.41 14.34 2.47
C THR A 407 -34.93 14.49 2.70
N VAL A 408 -34.16 14.49 1.63
CA VAL A 408 -32.70 14.60 1.67
C VAL A 408 -32.31 15.98 1.16
N GLU A 409 -31.52 16.71 1.96
CA GLU A 409 -30.89 17.95 1.54
C GLU A 409 -29.50 17.61 0.93
N PHE A 410 -29.33 17.92 -0.35
CA PHE A 410 -28.07 17.64 -1.03
C PHE A 410 -26.97 18.60 -0.61
N ASN A 411 -25.78 18.06 -0.43
CA ASN A 411 -24.56 18.82 -0.15
C ASN A 411 -23.54 18.66 -1.28
N THR A 412 -22.55 19.56 -1.32
CA THR A 412 -21.34 19.31 -2.10
C THR A 412 -20.69 18.03 -1.62
N PRO A 413 -20.11 17.21 -2.53
CA PRO A 413 -19.46 15.96 -2.16
C PRO A 413 -18.44 16.14 -1.02
N LEU A 414 -18.50 15.27 0.00
CA LEU A 414 -17.49 15.22 1.07
C LEU A 414 -16.15 14.70 0.57
N TYR A 415 -16.17 13.97 -0.54
CA TYR A 415 -14.97 13.37 -1.12
C TYR A 415 -14.01 14.42 -1.65
N ALA A 416 -12.77 14.39 -1.16
CA ALA A 416 -11.68 15.22 -1.62
C ALA A 416 -10.62 14.38 -2.34
N GLU A 417 -10.16 14.84 -3.50
CA GLU A 417 -8.98 14.31 -4.17
C GLU A 417 -7.79 15.22 -3.86
N PHE A 418 -6.62 14.61 -3.77
CA PHE A 418 -5.38 15.34 -3.58
C PHE A 418 -4.49 15.17 -4.79
N GLN A 419 -3.65 16.17 -5.02
CA GLN A 419 -2.59 16.14 -6.01
C GLN A 419 -1.29 16.55 -5.34
N LEU A 420 -0.23 15.83 -5.62
CA LEU A 420 1.10 16.12 -5.15
C LEU A 420 2.00 16.46 -6.35
N GLN A 421 2.67 17.60 -6.29
CA GLN A 421 3.51 18.09 -7.37
C GLN A 421 4.78 18.74 -6.81
N PRO A 422 5.93 18.68 -7.51
CA PRO A 422 7.12 19.41 -7.13
C PRO A 422 6.86 20.92 -7.26
N LYS A 423 7.40 21.71 -6.34
CA LYS A 423 7.54 23.16 -6.50
C LYS A 423 8.58 23.45 -7.58
N LYS A 424 8.47 24.61 -8.26
CA LYS A 424 9.36 24.97 -9.37
C LYS A 424 10.86 24.99 -9.03
N ASP A 425 11.20 25.21 -7.76
CA ASP A 425 12.58 25.39 -7.28
C ASP A 425 13.09 24.16 -6.51
N ARG A 426 12.47 23.00 -6.68
CA ARG A 426 12.85 21.78 -5.96
C ARG A 426 14.15 21.20 -6.54
N LEU A 427 15.17 21.03 -5.68
CA LEU A 427 16.28 20.13 -5.95
C LEU A 427 15.79 18.67 -5.81
N ALA A 428 16.19 17.79 -6.72
CA ALA A 428 15.79 16.39 -6.75
C ALA A 428 16.40 15.61 -5.56
N THR A 429 15.74 15.63 -4.41
CA THR A 429 16.28 15.09 -3.13
C THR A 429 15.78 13.69 -2.78
N MET A 430 14.79 13.14 -3.49
CA MET A 430 14.25 11.79 -3.21
C MET A 430 14.78 10.66 -4.10
N ALA A 431 15.45 10.98 -5.22
CA ALA A 431 16.13 9.98 -6.02
C ALA A 431 17.46 9.61 -5.37
N PRO A 432 17.88 8.34 -5.34
CA PRO A 432 19.24 8.00 -4.98
C PRO A 432 20.18 8.66 -6.00
N THR A 433 21.24 9.27 -5.52
CA THR A 433 22.39 9.64 -6.35
C THR A 433 23.07 8.37 -6.84
N ASN A 434 22.51 7.73 -7.85
CA ASN A 434 23.19 6.72 -8.62
C ASN A 434 23.91 7.46 -9.76
N GLU A 435 25.03 8.09 -9.47
CA GLU A 435 26.08 8.20 -10.47
C GLU A 435 26.60 6.78 -10.69
N VAL A 436 26.03 6.09 -11.66
CA VAL A 436 26.67 4.96 -12.29
C VAL A 436 27.81 5.59 -13.08
N GLU A 437 29.03 5.53 -12.56
CA GLU A 437 30.20 5.70 -13.39
C GLU A 437 30.13 4.66 -14.51
N ASP A 438 29.85 5.15 -15.71
CA ASP A 438 29.90 4.39 -16.94
C ASP A 438 31.38 4.07 -17.25
N THR A 439 31.88 3.02 -16.61
CA THR A 439 33.16 2.42 -16.97
C THR A 439 32.96 1.51 -18.18
N SER A 440 32.56 2.10 -19.31
CA SER A 440 32.80 1.49 -20.60
C SER A 440 34.26 1.68 -20.97
N GLU A 441 35.12 0.86 -20.40
CA GLU A 441 36.48 0.71 -20.91
C GLU A 441 36.42 0.19 -22.34
N GLN A 442 36.84 1.04 -23.24
CA GLN A 442 37.13 0.73 -24.64
C GLN A 442 38.16 -0.41 -24.70
N MET A 443 37.75 -1.59 -25.15
CA MET A 443 38.68 -2.60 -25.62
C MET A 443 39.35 -2.12 -26.91
N PRO A 444 40.70 -2.08 -27.01
CA PRO A 444 41.34 -1.73 -28.23
C PRO A 444 41.19 -2.85 -29.28
N SER A 445 40.77 -2.44 -30.43
CA SER A 445 40.77 -3.26 -31.64
C SER A 445 42.21 -3.64 -32.02
N GLN A 446 42.58 -4.90 -31.88
CA GLN A 446 43.73 -5.44 -32.61
C GLN A 446 43.24 -6.08 -33.91
N VAL A 447 43.53 -5.36 -34.96
CA VAL A 447 43.66 -5.93 -36.31
C VAL A 447 45.08 -6.50 -36.38
N GLU A 448 45.22 -7.76 -36.67
CA GLU A 448 46.38 -8.25 -37.40
C GLU A 448 46.01 -9.40 -38.30
N SER A 449 46.29 -9.15 -39.56
CA SER A 449 46.36 -10.08 -40.67
C SER A 449 47.50 -11.09 -40.50
N GLU A 450 47.34 -12.24 -41.07
CA GLU A 450 48.30 -13.01 -41.90
C GLU A 450 48.19 -14.53 -41.69
N GLN A 451 47.99 -15.14 -42.74
CA GLN A 451 48.26 -16.41 -43.42
C GLN A 451 47.19 -17.49 -43.39
#